data_ac4df9c9fc2ce2fd43a614cc94c5917d
#
_entry.id   ac4df9c9fc2ce2fd43a614cc94c5917d
#
_cell.length_a   1.000
_cell.length_b   1.000
_cell.length_c   1.000
_cell.angle_alpha   90.00
_cell.angle_beta   90.00
_cell.angle_gamma   90.00
#
_symmetry.space_group_name_H-M   'P 1'
#
loop_
_entity.id
_entity.type
_entity.pdbx_description
1 polymer ?
#
loop_
_entity_poly.entity_id
_entity_poly.type
_entity_poly.pdbx_seq_one_letter_code
_entity_poly.pdbx_strand_id
1 'polypeptide(L)'
;MAKNSGFCMGVRKALLRIVDELNSSEEKIYMYGPLIHNPQTIEVLKNRGLITIDSLDRLENKQVAIRTHGIPVNENKKIRASALRTINLTCSRVARVQSIIKKYSGDGYYTIIIGDKDHAEVIGLKSYAFAGVHVVSDTGDINEIASAEKYIIVSQTTHERDQFDQLVEKISEKFKNVYVIDTICDSTRLRQDDVKNGIKKGIDTLVVVGGKNSANTSRLVKIGIDSGVKTFHIETDDELKKDDFKESRYVLVTAGASTPGWIINNVLEKLYIIKNESSNFIVKSLKHYIELLIRSNIVSSLAALFMVLLAQLYAGIPLDIRYGIIASLYIFVMYSVNNYLDRSFLIKSNSYKYQIYDKYGSYLLLTSILSFLTSIYLAMKVSPSLALLILIPYIFGLIYSTPIIKDAVIIINSDLLKKFYNTKIVTGLGWLVVVIFIPYFGKGIPWEIYLSAGLFFFVFVFIRHLIIDFAAFQGDLILGRDTLPTWLGVKSVIKISYILIFASSIVFTGISIAAGKSIFIILLLCILYYALLLKKIQKTDYLISLRYEFVIDLNYILLAVIFFIITFSQA
;
A
#
# COMPACT_ATOMS: atom_id res chain seq x y z
N MET A 1 2.24 6.38 15.10
CA MET A 1 3.12 5.95 14.00
C MET A 1 3.97 7.13 13.56
N ALA A 2 5.26 6.90 13.31
CA ALA A 2 6.17 7.90 12.75
C ALA A 2 5.72 8.31 11.32
N LYS A 3 5.98 9.57 10.96
CA LYS A 3 5.51 10.12 9.68
C LYS A 3 6.22 9.50 8.48
N ASN A 4 7.55 9.26 8.62
CA ASN A 4 8.38 8.70 7.57
C ASN A 4 8.68 7.22 7.87
N SER A 5 7.77 6.31 7.54
CA SER A 5 7.92 4.87 7.78
C SER A 5 7.69 4.07 6.49
N GLY A 6 8.32 2.89 6.38
CA GLY A 6 8.15 2.02 5.23
C GLY A 6 9.05 2.35 4.04
N PHE A 7 8.74 1.80 2.86
CA PHE A 7 9.60 1.90 1.68
C PHE A 7 10.02 3.33 1.33
N CYS A 8 11.32 3.58 1.26
CA CYS A 8 11.83 4.83 0.72
C CYS A 8 11.66 4.92 -0.81
N MET A 9 11.85 6.12 -1.37
CA MET A 9 11.73 6.34 -2.82
C MET A 9 12.67 5.45 -3.64
N GLY A 10 13.90 5.21 -3.15
CA GLY A 10 14.88 4.35 -3.82
C GLY A 10 14.41 2.90 -3.90
N VAL A 11 13.93 2.35 -2.79
CA VAL A 11 13.37 0.99 -2.70
C VAL A 11 12.13 0.86 -3.58
N ARG A 12 11.22 1.84 -3.53
CA ARG A 12 10.01 1.82 -4.40
C ARG A 12 10.36 1.77 -5.88
N LYS A 13 11.31 2.60 -6.33
CA LYS A 13 11.74 2.61 -7.75
C LYS A 13 12.38 1.28 -8.16
N ALA A 14 13.20 0.71 -7.30
CA ALA A 14 13.83 -0.59 -7.56
C ALA A 14 12.80 -1.72 -7.64
N LEU A 15 11.83 -1.73 -6.70
CA LEU A 15 10.73 -2.70 -6.70
C LEU A 15 9.84 -2.56 -7.93
N LEU A 16 9.42 -1.34 -8.29
CA LEU A 16 8.65 -1.10 -9.51
C LEU A 16 9.37 -1.69 -10.72
N ARG A 17 10.63 -1.32 -10.91
CA ARG A 17 11.40 -1.75 -12.06
C ARG A 17 11.59 -3.27 -12.10
N ILE A 18 11.94 -3.92 -10.99
CA ILE A 18 12.12 -5.38 -11.00
C ILE A 18 10.81 -6.11 -11.22
N VAL A 19 9.70 -5.59 -10.70
CA VAL A 19 8.36 -6.15 -10.94
C VAL A 19 7.96 -6.03 -12.40
N ASP A 20 8.20 -4.88 -13.04
CA ASP A 20 7.95 -4.68 -14.47
C ASP A 20 8.78 -5.65 -15.33
N GLU A 21 10.06 -5.85 -14.98
CA GLU A 21 10.93 -6.81 -15.66
C GLU A 21 10.43 -8.26 -15.46
N LEU A 22 10.00 -8.64 -14.25
CA LEU A 22 9.43 -9.95 -13.96
C LEU A 22 8.08 -10.20 -14.67
N ASN A 23 7.29 -9.14 -14.89
CA ASN A 23 6.02 -9.24 -15.62
C ASN A 23 6.23 -9.39 -17.14
N SER A 24 7.31 -8.83 -17.66
CA SER A 24 7.62 -8.83 -19.11
C SER A 24 8.56 -9.96 -19.53
N SER A 25 9.10 -10.73 -18.58
CA SER A 25 10.03 -11.83 -18.87
C SER A 25 9.40 -13.16 -18.49
N GLU A 26 9.43 -14.12 -19.41
CA GLU A 26 9.10 -15.54 -19.11
C GLU A 26 10.27 -16.24 -18.41
N GLU A 27 11.47 -15.67 -18.45
CA GLU A 27 12.67 -16.24 -17.86
C GLU A 27 12.92 -15.72 -16.45
N LYS A 28 13.64 -16.50 -15.66
CA LYS A 28 14.10 -16.13 -14.32
C LYS A 28 15.11 -15.00 -14.39
N ILE A 29 14.99 -14.03 -13.46
CA ILE A 29 15.96 -12.95 -13.29
C ILE A 29 16.87 -13.27 -12.10
N TYR A 30 18.17 -13.16 -12.27
CA TYR A 30 19.17 -13.45 -11.25
C TYR A 30 19.62 -12.14 -10.58
N MET A 31 19.47 -12.04 -9.26
CA MET A 31 19.84 -10.86 -8.48
C MET A 31 21.15 -11.12 -7.74
N TYR A 32 22.16 -10.34 -8.00
CA TYR A 32 23.43 -10.43 -7.27
C TYR A 32 23.32 -9.75 -5.91
N GLY A 33 23.27 -10.59 -4.86
CA GLY A 33 22.91 -10.21 -3.50
C GLY A 33 21.41 -9.85 -3.34
N PRO A 34 20.90 -9.68 -2.12
CA PRO A 34 19.50 -9.37 -1.88
C PRO A 34 19.14 -7.97 -2.38
N LEU A 35 17.97 -7.82 -3.02
CA LEU A 35 17.47 -6.54 -3.52
C LEU A 35 17.41 -5.49 -2.40
N ILE A 36 16.89 -5.90 -1.26
CA ILE A 36 16.70 -5.12 -0.04
C ILE A 36 16.83 -6.05 1.17
N HIS A 37 17.11 -5.49 2.35
CA HIS A 37 17.16 -6.24 3.61
C HIS A 37 15.76 -6.39 4.22
N ASN A 38 14.90 -7.19 3.57
CA ASN A 38 13.59 -7.59 4.08
C ASN A 38 13.25 -9.00 3.58
N PRO A 39 13.34 -10.04 4.45
CA PRO A 39 13.15 -11.44 4.06
C PRO A 39 11.79 -11.71 3.43
N GLN A 40 10.71 -11.11 3.97
CA GLN A 40 9.34 -11.33 3.50
C GLN A 40 9.14 -10.83 2.07
N THR A 41 9.70 -9.66 1.74
CA THR A 41 9.66 -9.12 0.38
C THR A 41 10.49 -9.98 -0.59
N ILE A 42 11.67 -10.42 -0.18
CA ILE A 42 12.55 -11.27 -1.00
C ILE A 42 11.86 -12.61 -1.30
N GLU A 43 11.21 -13.23 -0.32
CA GLU A 43 10.46 -14.47 -0.52
C GLU A 43 9.35 -14.33 -1.56
N VAL A 44 8.58 -13.22 -1.50
CA VAL A 44 7.53 -12.95 -2.50
C VAL A 44 8.12 -12.82 -3.90
N LEU A 45 9.23 -12.08 -4.05
CA LEU A 45 9.89 -11.90 -5.35
C LEU A 45 10.52 -13.20 -5.86
N LYS A 46 11.04 -14.05 -4.96
CA LYS A 46 11.56 -15.40 -5.30
C LYS A 46 10.47 -16.27 -5.93
N ASN A 47 9.26 -16.26 -5.36
CA ASN A 47 8.11 -16.99 -5.89
C ASN A 47 7.66 -16.48 -7.27
N ARG A 48 8.09 -15.27 -7.67
CA ARG A 48 7.84 -14.67 -8.98
C ARG A 48 8.97 -14.84 -9.98
N GLY A 49 10.03 -15.57 -9.62
CA GLY A 49 11.14 -15.86 -10.52
C GLY A 49 12.40 -15.00 -10.31
N LEU A 50 12.48 -14.19 -9.23
CA LEU A 50 13.72 -13.48 -8.87
C LEU A 50 14.59 -14.40 -8.02
N ILE A 51 15.74 -14.83 -8.55
CA ILE A 51 16.68 -15.72 -7.85
C ILE A 51 17.85 -14.92 -7.31
N THR A 52 18.03 -14.91 -5.98
CA THR A 52 19.22 -14.31 -5.37
C THR A 52 20.41 -15.23 -5.55
N ILE A 53 21.54 -14.68 -5.98
CA ILE A 53 22.83 -15.38 -6.16
C ILE A 53 23.92 -14.63 -5.41
N ASP A 54 24.89 -15.38 -4.87
CA ASP A 54 26.03 -14.84 -4.12
C ASP A 54 27.36 -14.97 -4.90
N SER A 55 27.35 -15.69 -6.03
CA SER A 55 28.49 -15.84 -6.94
C SER A 55 28.17 -15.28 -8.33
N LEU A 56 29.22 -14.76 -8.97
CA LEU A 56 29.18 -14.29 -10.36
C LEU A 56 29.52 -15.38 -11.40
N ASP A 57 29.62 -16.62 -10.97
CA ASP A 57 29.92 -17.75 -11.85
C ASP A 57 28.65 -18.13 -12.65
N ARG A 58 28.83 -18.54 -13.89
CA ARG A 58 27.76 -19.04 -14.78
C ARG A 58 26.65 -18.02 -15.06
N LEU A 59 27.04 -16.77 -15.37
CA LEU A 59 26.11 -15.69 -15.75
C LEU A 59 25.77 -15.67 -17.24
N GLU A 60 26.44 -16.49 -18.04
CA GLU A 60 26.23 -16.55 -19.48
C GLU A 60 24.76 -16.85 -19.81
N ASN A 61 24.22 -16.06 -20.74
CA ASN A 61 22.82 -16.14 -21.17
C ASN A 61 21.77 -15.90 -20.09
N LYS A 62 22.14 -15.24 -18.96
CA LYS A 62 21.19 -14.90 -17.89
C LYS A 62 20.88 -13.41 -17.85
N GLN A 63 19.65 -13.08 -17.46
CA GLN A 63 19.30 -11.69 -17.09
C GLN A 63 19.73 -11.46 -15.64
N VAL A 64 20.61 -10.47 -15.42
CA VAL A 64 21.17 -10.21 -14.09
C VAL A 64 20.78 -8.83 -13.61
N ALA A 65 20.21 -8.76 -12.39
CA ALA A 65 19.87 -7.52 -11.73
C ALA A 65 20.91 -7.16 -10.65
N ILE A 66 21.27 -5.89 -10.57
CA ILE A 66 22.17 -5.32 -9.57
C ILE A 66 21.34 -4.72 -8.44
N ARG A 67 21.63 -5.10 -7.20
CA ARG A 67 20.92 -4.68 -5.96
C ARG A 67 20.95 -3.16 -5.72
N THR A 68 20.07 -2.69 -4.83
CA THR A 68 19.91 -1.26 -4.50
C THR A 68 21.15 -0.61 -3.88
N HIS A 69 21.97 -1.36 -3.19
CA HIS A 69 23.22 -0.89 -2.56
C HIS A 69 24.37 -0.69 -3.56
N GLY A 70 24.17 -1.08 -4.82
CA GLY A 70 25.24 -1.15 -5.79
C GLY A 70 26.20 -2.31 -5.56
N ILE A 71 27.22 -2.40 -6.39
CA ILE A 71 28.26 -3.42 -6.35
C ILE A 71 29.62 -2.79 -6.71
N PRO A 72 30.76 -3.43 -6.38
CA PRO A 72 32.08 -3.00 -6.77
C PRO A 72 32.24 -2.87 -8.29
N VAL A 73 33.10 -1.92 -8.72
CA VAL A 73 33.35 -1.62 -10.15
C VAL A 73 33.76 -2.86 -10.94
N ASN A 74 34.64 -3.70 -10.37
CA ASN A 74 35.13 -4.91 -11.04
C ASN A 74 34.02 -5.95 -11.22
N GLU A 75 33.15 -6.11 -10.23
CA GLU A 75 32.00 -7.00 -10.32
C GLU A 75 30.97 -6.50 -11.35
N ASN A 76 30.73 -5.18 -11.39
CA ASN A 76 29.87 -4.57 -12.40
C ASN A 76 30.40 -4.82 -13.83
N LYS A 77 31.73 -4.69 -14.04
CA LYS A 77 32.36 -5.00 -15.33
C LYS A 77 32.17 -6.47 -15.70
N LYS A 78 32.39 -7.40 -14.77
CA LYS A 78 32.18 -8.84 -14.99
C LYS A 78 30.73 -9.14 -15.38
N ILE A 79 29.75 -8.62 -14.63
CA ILE A 79 28.31 -8.82 -14.94
C ILE A 79 27.99 -8.31 -16.35
N ARG A 80 28.44 -7.10 -16.70
CA ARG A 80 28.16 -6.51 -18.01
C ARG A 80 28.81 -7.26 -19.17
N ALA A 81 29.93 -7.93 -18.93
CA ALA A 81 30.64 -8.70 -19.94
C ALA A 81 30.02 -10.10 -20.15
N SER A 82 29.43 -10.70 -19.12
CA SER A 82 28.99 -12.10 -19.13
C SER A 82 27.47 -12.28 -19.20
N ALA A 83 26.69 -11.32 -18.69
CA ALA A 83 25.23 -11.43 -18.65
C ALA A 83 24.60 -11.11 -20.02
N LEU A 84 23.55 -11.85 -20.38
CA LEU A 84 22.71 -11.54 -21.55
C LEU A 84 22.13 -10.12 -21.46
N ARG A 85 21.64 -9.75 -20.30
CA ARG A 85 21.09 -8.42 -19.99
C ARG A 85 21.37 -8.04 -18.55
N THR A 86 21.73 -6.76 -18.34
CA THR A 86 21.96 -6.21 -16.99
C THR A 86 20.86 -5.22 -16.62
N ILE A 87 20.19 -5.46 -15.49
CA ILE A 87 19.16 -4.58 -14.91
C ILE A 87 19.78 -3.88 -13.70
N ASN A 88 20.12 -2.61 -13.83
CA ASN A 88 20.75 -1.85 -12.74
C ASN A 88 19.67 -1.21 -11.86
N LEU A 89 19.53 -1.71 -10.60
CA LEU A 89 18.59 -1.21 -9.59
C LEU A 89 19.28 -0.38 -8.50
N THR A 90 20.55 -0.02 -8.69
CA THR A 90 21.29 0.83 -7.75
C THR A 90 20.50 2.10 -7.45
N CYS A 91 20.29 2.37 -6.16
CA CYS A 91 19.60 3.58 -5.70
C CYS A 91 20.31 4.84 -6.23
N SER A 92 19.55 5.80 -6.75
CA SER A 92 20.12 7.04 -7.29
C SER A 92 20.97 7.83 -6.28
N ARG A 93 20.66 7.72 -4.97
CA ARG A 93 21.48 8.33 -3.89
C ARG A 93 22.83 7.64 -3.77
N VAL A 94 22.86 6.30 -3.78
CA VAL A 94 24.11 5.53 -3.79
C VAL A 94 24.93 5.80 -5.07
N ALA A 95 24.29 5.79 -6.23
CA ALA A 95 24.96 6.11 -7.51
C ALA A 95 25.56 7.52 -7.52
N ARG A 96 24.91 8.50 -6.86
CA ARG A 96 25.49 9.85 -6.67
C ARG A 96 26.77 9.80 -5.84
N VAL A 97 26.81 9.05 -4.74
CA VAL A 97 28.03 8.92 -3.92
C VAL A 97 29.14 8.27 -4.70
N GLN A 98 28.86 7.19 -5.45
CA GLN A 98 29.80 6.54 -6.36
C GLN A 98 30.41 7.54 -7.38
N SER A 99 29.56 8.40 -7.97
CA SER A 99 30.00 9.42 -8.92
C SER A 99 30.86 10.51 -8.28
N ILE A 100 30.52 10.93 -7.05
CA ILE A 100 31.31 11.88 -6.27
C ILE A 100 32.71 11.31 -5.99
N ILE A 101 32.78 10.10 -5.42
CA ILE A 101 34.06 9.44 -5.10
C ILE A 101 34.90 9.31 -6.38
N LYS A 102 34.31 8.82 -7.48
CA LYS A 102 35.01 8.65 -8.74
C LYS A 102 35.59 9.97 -9.27
N LYS A 103 34.83 11.06 -9.22
CA LYS A 103 35.28 12.39 -9.69
C LYS A 103 36.44 12.88 -8.84
N TYR A 104 36.26 12.99 -7.52
CA TYR A 104 37.29 13.57 -6.64
C TYR A 104 38.53 12.68 -6.54
N SER A 105 38.39 11.35 -6.58
CA SER A 105 39.52 10.45 -6.66
C SER A 105 40.30 10.60 -7.98
N GLY A 106 39.60 10.87 -9.10
CA GLY A 106 40.23 11.24 -10.38
C GLY A 106 41.01 12.56 -10.30
N ASP A 107 40.54 13.49 -9.46
CA ASP A 107 41.21 14.76 -9.19
C ASP A 107 42.31 14.64 -8.11
N GLY A 108 42.65 13.40 -7.66
CA GLY A 108 43.73 13.09 -6.74
C GLY A 108 43.39 13.27 -5.25
N TYR A 109 42.12 13.37 -4.89
CA TYR A 109 41.70 13.40 -3.47
C TYR A 109 41.75 12.01 -2.86
N TYR A 110 42.33 11.89 -1.67
CA TYR A 110 42.21 10.71 -0.82
C TYR A 110 40.80 10.64 -0.24
N THR A 111 40.14 9.49 -0.36
CA THR A 111 38.74 9.35 0.02
C THR A 111 38.60 8.83 1.44
N ILE A 112 37.86 9.53 2.28
CA ILE A 112 37.46 9.05 3.62
C ILE A 112 35.95 8.74 3.56
N ILE A 113 35.58 7.48 3.83
CA ILE A 113 34.19 7.04 3.86
C ILE A 113 33.79 6.83 5.30
N ILE A 114 32.87 7.64 5.82
CA ILE A 114 32.28 7.41 7.14
C ILE A 114 31.13 6.40 7.01
N GLY A 115 31.29 5.21 7.63
CA GLY A 115 30.33 4.11 7.49
C GLY A 115 30.82 2.79 8.04
N ASP A 116 29.98 1.76 7.90
CA ASP A 116 30.26 0.40 8.39
C ASP A 116 31.17 -0.34 7.39
N LYS A 117 32.37 -0.77 7.82
CA LYS A 117 33.43 -1.37 6.96
C LYS A 117 32.92 -2.55 6.12
N ASP A 118 32.05 -3.39 6.70
CA ASP A 118 31.55 -4.64 6.09
C ASP A 118 30.20 -4.46 5.38
N HIS A 119 29.64 -3.25 5.38
CA HIS A 119 28.36 -3.01 4.73
C HIS A 119 28.51 -3.01 3.19
N ALA A 120 27.58 -3.68 2.52
CA ALA A 120 27.59 -3.85 1.06
C ALA A 120 27.71 -2.55 0.25
N GLU A 121 27.09 -1.44 0.73
CA GLU A 121 27.21 -0.12 0.12
C GLU A 121 28.64 0.40 0.23
N VAL A 122 29.26 0.33 1.42
CA VAL A 122 30.62 0.82 1.67
C VAL A 122 31.65 0.03 0.88
N ILE A 123 31.51 -1.30 0.82
CA ILE A 123 32.36 -2.17 -0.04
C ILE A 123 32.26 -1.72 -1.50
N GLY A 124 31.05 -1.43 -1.99
CA GLY A 124 30.83 -0.88 -3.33
C GLY A 124 31.51 0.48 -3.52
N LEU A 125 31.32 1.41 -2.57
CA LEU A 125 31.88 2.77 -2.61
C LEU A 125 33.41 2.79 -2.66
N LYS A 126 34.08 1.96 -1.84
CA LYS A 126 35.56 1.82 -1.83
C LYS A 126 36.14 1.58 -3.21
N SER A 127 35.46 0.82 -4.06
CA SER A 127 35.95 0.45 -5.39
C SER A 127 36.02 1.60 -6.40
N TYR A 128 35.38 2.74 -6.09
CA TYR A 128 35.42 3.95 -6.91
C TYR A 128 36.54 4.93 -6.52
N ALA A 129 37.27 4.65 -5.43
CA ALA A 129 38.33 5.49 -4.90
C ALA A 129 39.70 5.01 -5.42
N PHE A 130 40.23 5.64 -6.46
CA PHE A 130 41.46 5.22 -7.14
C PHE A 130 42.73 5.87 -6.53
N ALA A 131 42.61 7.04 -5.88
CA ALA A 131 43.72 7.77 -5.25
C ALA A 131 43.95 7.39 -3.76
N GLY A 132 43.32 6.32 -3.30
CA GLY A 132 43.38 5.85 -1.91
C GLY A 132 42.05 6.04 -1.17
N VAL A 133 41.81 5.16 -0.19
CA VAL A 133 40.57 5.18 0.58
C VAL A 133 40.78 4.63 1.98
N HIS A 134 40.15 5.28 2.98
CA HIS A 134 40.00 4.75 4.32
C HIS A 134 38.53 4.80 4.75
N VAL A 135 38.10 3.78 5.51
CA VAL A 135 36.73 3.73 6.07
C VAL A 135 36.81 3.99 7.57
N VAL A 136 36.06 4.98 8.00
CA VAL A 136 35.97 5.39 9.41
C VAL A 136 34.60 4.97 9.94
N SER A 137 34.60 4.01 10.87
CA SER A 137 33.41 3.56 11.59
C SER A 137 33.29 4.23 12.95
N ASP A 138 34.45 4.50 13.60
CA ASP A 138 34.53 5.18 14.88
C ASP A 138 35.79 6.07 14.99
N THR A 139 35.99 6.71 16.14
CA THR A 139 37.08 7.65 16.34
C THR A 139 38.48 6.97 16.37
N GLY A 140 38.57 5.68 16.65
CA GLY A 140 39.81 4.92 16.62
C GLY A 140 40.40 4.82 15.21
N ASP A 141 39.54 4.65 14.21
CA ASP A 141 39.94 4.53 12.81
C ASP A 141 40.62 5.79 12.24
N ILE A 142 40.41 6.96 12.86
CA ILE A 142 40.98 8.23 12.40
C ILE A 142 42.52 8.20 12.41
N ASN A 143 43.10 7.39 13.29
CA ASN A 143 44.56 7.29 13.38
C ASN A 143 45.20 6.48 12.25
N GLU A 144 44.42 5.65 11.59
CA GLU A 144 44.84 4.79 10.47
C GLU A 144 44.74 5.47 9.11
N ILE A 145 44.19 6.70 9.03
CA ILE A 145 44.07 7.45 7.78
C ILE A 145 45.47 7.82 7.27
N ALA A 146 45.80 7.41 6.07
CA ALA A 146 47.07 7.73 5.42
C ALA A 146 47.22 9.23 5.13
N SER A 147 48.45 9.74 5.17
CA SER A 147 48.75 11.13 4.81
C SER A 147 48.55 11.37 3.31
N ALA A 148 47.87 12.45 2.97
CA ALA A 148 47.63 12.90 1.61
C ALA A 148 47.58 14.44 1.54
N GLU A 149 47.72 15.01 0.35
CA GLU A 149 47.66 16.47 0.16
C GLU A 149 46.25 17.04 0.35
N LYS A 150 45.23 16.28 -0.04
CA LYS A 150 43.83 16.70 0.00
C LYS A 150 42.89 15.51 0.20
N TYR A 151 41.83 15.74 0.95
CA TYR A 151 40.88 14.71 1.35
C TYR A 151 39.47 15.07 0.95
N ILE A 152 38.69 14.05 0.60
CA ILE A 152 37.25 14.16 0.50
C ILE A 152 36.60 13.25 1.53
N ILE A 153 35.65 13.78 2.31
CA ILE A 153 34.81 13.01 3.22
C ILE A 153 33.44 12.81 2.59
N VAL A 154 32.98 11.56 2.55
CA VAL A 154 31.62 11.15 2.20
C VAL A 154 31.11 10.17 3.26
N SER A 155 29.79 9.93 3.30
CA SER A 155 29.20 8.95 4.21
C SER A 155 28.45 7.84 3.49
N GLN A 156 28.31 6.71 4.13
CA GLN A 156 27.28 5.73 3.84
C GLN A 156 25.90 6.41 3.90
N THR A 157 25.03 6.16 2.92
CA THR A 157 23.74 6.89 2.81
C THR A 157 22.79 6.65 3.98
N THR A 158 23.00 5.58 4.76
CA THR A 158 22.20 5.23 5.94
C THR A 158 22.86 5.60 7.27
N HIS A 159 23.96 6.39 7.26
CA HIS A 159 24.70 6.74 8.47
C HIS A 159 23.90 7.66 9.41
N GLU A 160 24.26 7.66 10.70
CA GLU A 160 23.65 8.55 11.69
C GLU A 160 24.24 9.96 11.58
N ARG A 161 23.38 10.99 11.64
CA ARG A 161 23.77 12.39 11.43
C ARG A 161 24.73 12.90 12.50
N ASP A 162 24.39 12.69 13.77
CA ASP A 162 25.16 13.23 14.88
C ASP A 162 26.56 12.59 14.95
N GLN A 163 26.64 11.28 14.67
CA GLN A 163 27.93 10.58 14.61
C GLN A 163 28.77 11.04 13.41
N PHE A 164 28.14 11.30 12.27
CA PHE A 164 28.82 11.86 11.10
C PHE A 164 29.45 13.21 11.41
N ASP A 165 28.67 14.12 12.00
CA ASP A 165 29.13 15.49 12.32
C ASP A 165 30.29 15.44 13.32
N GLN A 166 30.24 14.58 14.36
CA GLN A 166 31.34 14.40 15.33
C GLN A 166 32.62 13.83 14.68
N LEU A 167 32.49 12.86 13.77
CA LEU A 167 33.64 12.30 13.08
C LEU A 167 34.26 13.30 12.11
N VAL A 168 33.44 14.07 11.38
CA VAL A 168 33.90 15.13 10.49
C VAL A 168 34.70 16.19 11.25
N GLU A 169 34.22 16.64 12.43
CA GLU A 169 34.91 17.59 13.28
C GLU A 169 36.28 17.08 13.65
N LYS A 170 36.40 15.88 14.23
CA LYS A 170 37.68 15.27 14.62
C LYS A 170 38.64 15.04 13.45
N ILE A 171 38.14 14.64 12.27
CA ILE A 171 38.97 14.46 11.09
C ILE A 171 39.48 15.82 10.61
N SER A 172 38.64 16.86 10.62
CA SER A 172 38.98 18.21 10.18
C SER A 172 39.99 18.91 11.12
N GLU A 173 39.99 18.57 12.41
CA GLU A 173 41.00 19.01 13.36
C GLU A 173 42.39 18.39 13.07
N LYS A 174 42.42 17.14 12.62
CA LYS A 174 43.66 16.39 12.40
C LYS A 174 44.28 16.63 11.01
N PHE A 175 43.44 16.78 9.98
CA PHE A 175 43.88 16.88 8.58
C PHE A 175 43.55 18.24 7.98
N LYS A 176 44.49 18.78 7.17
CA LYS A 176 44.28 20.01 6.38
C LYS A 176 43.69 19.65 4.99
N ASN A 177 43.09 20.64 4.32
CA ASN A 177 42.53 20.49 2.97
C ASN A 177 41.46 19.38 2.86
N VAL A 178 40.56 19.32 3.84
CA VAL A 178 39.44 18.38 3.89
C VAL A 178 38.20 19.00 3.23
N TYR A 179 37.67 18.34 2.20
CA TYR A 179 36.42 18.71 1.57
C TYR A 179 35.31 17.76 2.00
N VAL A 180 34.29 18.28 2.66
CA VAL A 180 33.20 17.48 3.22
C VAL A 180 31.97 17.54 2.32
N ILE A 181 31.46 16.39 1.93
CA ILE A 181 30.17 16.28 1.21
C ILE A 181 29.22 15.39 2.02
N ASP A 182 28.17 16.01 2.53
CA ASP A 182 27.08 15.27 3.19
C ASP A 182 26.34 14.41 2.15
N THR A 183 26.49 13.10 2.29
CA THR A 183 25.86 12.10 1.41
C THR A 183 24.82 11.26 2.14
N ILE A 184 24.48 11.59 3.39
CA ILE A 184 23.38 10.94 4.14
C ILE A 184 22.06 11.17 3.39
N CYS A 185 21.30 10.11 3.21
CA CYS A 185 20.05 10.18 2.50
C CYS A 185 18.96 10.92 3.30
N ASP A 186 18.25 11.87 2.69
CA ASP A 186 17.13 12.58 3.32
C ASP A 186 16.11 11.62 3.95
N SER A 187 15.86 10.48 3.28
CA SER A 187 14.95 9.46 3.78
C SER A 187 15.42 8.85 5.11
N THR A 188 16.73 8.68 5.29
CA THR A 188 17.34 8.22 6.56
C THR A 188 17.21 9.29 7.62
N ARG A 189 17.61 10.53 7.30
CA ARG A 189 17.54 11.67 8.22
C ARG A 189 16.12 11.90 8.75
N LEU A 190 15.12 11.94 7.87
CA LEU A 190 13.73 12.17 8.27
C LEU A 190 13.20 11.08 9.22
N ARG A 191 13.62 9.81 9.06
CA ARG A 191 13.25 8.72 9.97
C ARG A 191 13.91 8.87 11.34
N GLN A 192 15.17 9.22 11.36
CA GLN A 192 15.91 9.49 12.62
C GLN A 192 15.27 10.69 13.33
N ASP A 193 14.96 11.76 12.63
CA ASP A 193 14.26 12.94 13.17
C ASP A 193 12.89 12.59 13.74
N ASP A 194 12.12 11.73 13.07
CA ASP A 194 10.82 11.27 13.58
C ASP A 194 10.96 10.54 14.92
N VAL A 195 11.97 9.67 15.07
CA VAL A 195 12.25 8.98 16.34
C VAL A 195 12.68 9.96 17.42
N LYS A 196 13.66 10.85 17.13
CA LYS A 196 14.14 11.88 18.06
C LYS A 196 13.01 12.81 18.50
N ASN A 197 12.13 13.22 17.58
CA ASN A 197 10.96 14.04 17.87
C ASN A 197 9.91 13.30 18.71
N GLY A 198 9.76 11.98 18.50
CA GLY A 198 8.91 11.13 19.33
C GLY A 198 9.41 11.08 20.77
N ILE A 199 10.70 10.87 20.95
CA ILE A 199 11.37 10.84 22.26
C ILE A 199 11.18 12.18 22.98
N LYS A 200 11.41 13.30 22.30
CA LYS A 200 11.17 14.65 22.85
C LYS A 200 9.71 14.88 23.26
N LYS A 201 8.76 14.19 22.65
CA LYS A 201 7.33 14.24 23.01
C LYS A 201 6.93 13.30 24.13
N GLY A 202 7.89 12.59 24.73
CA GLY A 202 7.67 11.73 25.89
C GLY A 202 7.11 10.36 25.58
N ILE A 203 7.50 9.73 24.46
CA ILE A 203 7.18 8.31 24.26
C ILE A 203 7.91 7.48 25.31
N ASP A 204 7.24 6.44 25.81
CA ASP A 204 7.84 5.48 26.74
C ASP A 204 8.31 4.20 26.05
N THR A 205 7.78 3.93 24.85
CA THR A 205 8.06 2.71 24.10
C THR A 205 8.23 3.00 22.62
N LEU A 206 9.29 2.46 22.02
CA LEU A 206 9.60 2.53 20.60
C LEU A 206 9.53 1.12 19.99
N VAL A 207 8.75 0.94 18.92
CA VAL A 207 8.73 -0.28 18.12
C VAL A 207 9.29 0.03 16.74
N VAL A 208 10.43 -0.57 16.41
CA VAL A 208 11.11 -0.42 15.13
C VAL A 208 10.88 -1.69 14.30
N VAL A 209 10.20 -1.53 13.18
CA VAL A 209 9.82 -2.65 12.30
C VAL A 209 10.77 -2.74 11.11
N GLY A 210 11.36 -3.91 10.88
CA GLY A 210 12.20 -4.16 9.71
C GLY A 210 13.30 -5.17 9.95
N GLY A 211 13.98 -5.58 8.87
CA GLY A 211 14.99 -6.61 8.89
C GLY A 211 16.12 -6.33 9.88
N LYS A 212 16.48 -7.34 10.68
CA LYS A 212 17.57 -7.25 11.69
C LYS A 212 18.94 -6.96 11.04
N ASN A 213 19.10 -7.34 9.77
CA ASN A 213 20.31 -7.10 8.98
C ASN A 213 20.28 -5.74 8.22
N SER A 214 19.30 -4.88 8.48
CA SER A 214 19.18 -3.58 7.82
C SER A 214 19.88 -2.49 8.64
N ALA A 215 20.96 -1.91 8.13
CA ALA A 215 21.70 -0.82 8.78
C ALA A 215 20.78 0.37 9.14
N ASN A 216 19.87 0.76 8.24
CA ASN A 216 18.92 1.83 8.52
C ASN A 216 17.98 1.48 9.69
N THR A 217 17.51 0.23 9.79
CA THR A 217 16.64 -0.21 10.89
C THR A 217 17.39 -0.27 12.21
N SER A 218 18.59 -0.86 12.21
CA SER A 218 19.43 -0.98 13.40
C SER A 218 19.82 0.38 14.00
N ARG A 219 20.02 1.40 13.15
CA ARG A 219 20.30 2.77 13.63
C ARG A 219 19.10 3.41 14.32
N LEU A 220 17.87 3.17 13.85
CA LEU A 220 16.67 3.64 14.54
C LEU A 220 16.50 2.98 15.91
N VAL A 221 16.83 1.69 16.01
CA VAL A 221 16.85 0.95 17.28
C VAL A 221 17.88 1.54 18.23
N LYS A 222 19.11 1.79 17.75
CA LYS A 222 20.19 2.38 18.54
C LYS A 222 19.79 3.73 19.12
N ILE A 223 19.20 4.63 18.33
CA ILE A 223 18.72 5.93 18.81
C ILE A 223 17.73 5.76 19.98
N GLY A 224 16.82 4.80 19.91
CA GLY A 224 15.87 4.52 21.00
C GLY A 224 16.58 4.03 22.26
N ILE A 225 17.49 3.07 22.13
CA ILE A 225 18.26 2.50 23.25
C ILE A 225 19.14 3.57 23.90
N ASP A 226 19.92 4.31 23.11
CA ASP A 226 20.84 5.34 23.60
C ASP A 226 20.09 6.49 24.31
N SER A 227 18.81 6.68 23.98
CA SER A 227 17.93 7.66 24.63
C SER A 227 17.20 7.10 25.87
N GLY A 228 17.46 5.86 26.29
CA GLY A 228 16.82 5.23 27.45
C GLY A 228 15.34 4.85 27.25
N VAL A 229 14.83 4.83 26.02
CA VAL A 229 13.45 4.44 25.72
C VAL A 229 13.36 2.93 25.56
N LYS A 230 12.34 2.29 26.12
CA LYS A 230 12.07 0.87 25.92
C LYS A 230 11.88 0.58 24.43
N THR A 231 12.81 -0.15 23.81
CA THR A 231 12.89 -0.28 22.36
C THR A 231 12.80 -1.74 21.92
N PHE A 232 11.89 -2.02 20.98
CA PHE A 232 11.72 -3.32 20.35
C PHE A 232 12.15 -3.26 18.88
N HIS A 233 12.99 -4.21 18.46
CA HIS A 233 13.34 -4.44 17.07
C HIS A 233 12.66 -5.73 16.59
N ILE A 234 11.69 -5.61 15.69
CA ILE A 234 10.87 -6.72 15.21
C ILE A 234 10.83 -6.77 13.67
N GLU A 235 10.74 -7.95 13.10
CA GLU A 235 10.55 -8.17 11.66
C GLU A 235 9.07 -8.38 11.32
N THR A 236 8.30 -8.99 12.23
CA THR A 236 6.87 -9.27 12.05
C THR A 236 6.08 -8.99 13.33
N ASP A 237 4.76 -8.92 13.21
CA ASP A 237 3.85 -8.71 14.34
C ASP A 237 3.79 -9.90 15.32
N ASP A 238 4.21 -11.11 14.90
CA ASP A 238 4.25 -12.29 15.76
C ASP A 238 5.27 -12.17 16.89
N GLU A 239 6.29 -11.33 16.72
CA GLU A 239 7.30 -11.04 17.76
C GLU A 239 6.75 -10.18 18.91
N LEU A 240 5.56 -9.56 18.76
CA LEU A 240 4.96 -8.74 19.81
C LEU A 240 4.20 -9.58 20.83
N LYS A 241 4.63 -9.48 22.10
CA LYS A 241 3.99 -10.13 23.24
C LYS A 241 3.19 -9.13 24.07
N LYS A 242 2.01 -9.52 24.55
CA LYS A 242 1.14 -8.66 25.35
C LYS A 242 1.83 -8.12 26.60
N ASP A 243 2.61 -8.97 27.25
CA ASP A 243 3.29 -8.64 28.51
C ASP A 243 4.33 -7.53 28.37
N ASP A 244 4.91 -7.40 27.18
CA ASP A 244 5.89 -6.37 26.86
C ASP A 244 5.31 -4.95 26.90
N PHE A 245 3.98 -4.81 26.76
CA PHE A 245 3.31 -3.51 26.64
C PHE A 245 2.41 -3.15 27.83
N LYS A 246 2.45 -3.93 28.93
CA LYS A 246 1.60 -3.69 30.13
C LYS A 246 1.76 -2.28 30.69
N GLU A 247 2.97 -1.76 30.71
CA GLU A 247 3.32 -0.45 31.25
C GLU A 247 3.39 0.65 30.18
N SER A 248 3.28 0.30 28.90
CA SER A 248 3.41 1.23 27.78
C SER A 248 2.16 2.10 27.63
N ARG A 249 2.33 3.42 27.76
CA ARG A 249 1.26 4.42 27.56
C ARG A 249 1.35 5.08 26.18
N TYR A 250 2.56 5.43 25.75
CA TYR A 250 2.83 6.15 24.51
C TYR A 250 3.81 5.38 23.63
N VAL A 251 3.29 4.53 22.76
CA VAL A 251 4.08 3.71 21.85
C VAL A 251 4.26 4.43 20.50
N LEU A 252 5.51 4.67 20.11
CA LEU A 252 5.83 5.09 18.75
C LEU A 252 6.20 3.88 17.89
N VAL A 253 5.54 3.70 16.77
CA VAL A 253 5.92 2.70 15.76
C VAL A 253 6.61 3.40 14.61
N THR A 254 7.82 2.96 14.27
CA THR A 254 8.57 3.38 13.09
C THR A 254 9.04 2.16 12.29
N ALA A 255 9.53 2.38 11.08
CA ALA A 255 9.98 1.28 10.25
C ALA A 255 11.17 1.65 9.36
N GLY A 256 11.98 0.64 9.06
CA GLY A 256 13.12 0.75 8.15
C GLY A 256 12.69 1.11 6.71
N ALA A 257 13.64 1.63 5.93
CA ALA A 257 13.44 2.05 4.54
C ALA A 257 13.10 0.91 3.56
N SER A 258 13.33 -0.33 3.96
CA SER A 258 13.05 -1.57 3.22
C SER A 258 11.85 -2.35 3.77
N THR A 259 11.08 -1.79 4.70
CA THR A 259 9.93 -2.45 5.33
C THR A 259 8.65 -2.13 4.56
N PRO A 260 7.90 -3.14 4.10
CA PRO A 260 6.65 -2.92 3.39
C PRO A 260 5.51 -2.48 4.32
N GLY A 261 4.57 -1.72 3.75
CA GLY A 261 3.46 -1.13 4.50
C GLY A 261 2.54 -2.16 5.15
N TRP A 262 2.36 -3.36 4.54
CA TRP A 262 1.50 -4.39 5.14
C TRP A 262 2.08 -4.96 6.45
N ILE A 263 3.39 -5.12 6.57
CA ILE A 263 4.03 -5.55 7.82
C ILE A 263 3.81 -4.49 8.91
N ILE A 264 4.00 -3.21 8.55
CA ILE A 264 3.76 -2.10 9.49
C ILE A 264 2.30 -2.09 9.95
N ASN A 265 1.37 -2.30 9.03
CA ASN A 265 -0.05 -2.37 9.34
C ASN A 265 -0.39 -3.53 10.28
N ASN A 266 0.18 -4.72 10.05
CA ASN A 266 0.01 -5.87 10.94
C ASN A 266 0.49 -5.55 12.36
N VAL A 267 1.68 -4.95 12.48
CA VAL A 267 2.24 -4.51 13.77
C VAL A 267 1.31 -3.51 14.47
N LEU A 268 0.82 -2.50 13.76
CA LEU A 268 -0.10 -1.50 14.31
C LEU A 268 -1.40 -2.14 14.80
N GLU A 269 -1.94 -3.10 14.06
CA GLU A 269 -3.15 -3.81 14.47
C GLU A 269 -2.92 -4.72 15.66
N LYS A 270 -1.81 -5.44 15.70
CA LYS A 270 -1.45 -6.27 16.85
C LYS A 270 -1.33 -5.43 18.12
N LEU A 271 -0.65 -4.29 18.06
CA LEU A 271 -0.56 -3.35 19.17
C LEU A 271 -1.92 -2.81 19.59
N TYR A 272 -2.82 -2.57 18.63
CA TYR A 272 -4.19 -2.16 18.92
C TYR A 272 -5.00 -3.26 19.62
N ILE A 273 -4.84 -4.52 19.21
CA ILE A 273 -5.46 -5.67 19.88
C ILE A 273 -4.94 -5.77 21.31
N ILE A 274 -3.61 -5.73 21.51
CA ILE A 274 -2.97 -5.75 22.83
C ILE A 274 -3.55 -4.66 23.74
N LYS A 275 -3.67 -3.43 23.24
CA LYS A 275 -4.25 -2.31 23.98
C LYS A 275 -5.73 -2.54 24.32
N ASN A 276 -6.52 -3.09 23.40
CA ASN A 276 -7.95 -3.30 23.63
C ASN A 276 -8.25 -4.48 24.55
N GLU A 277 -7.35 -5.44 24.70
CA GLU A 277 -7.51 -6.52 25.65
C GLU A 277 -7.54 -6.06 27.11
N SER A 278 -7.01 -4.87 27.39
CA SER A 278 -7.10 -4.21 28.70
C SER A 278 -8.36 -3.33 28.87
N SER A 279 -9.21 -3.22 27.84
CA SER A 279 -10.41 -2.40 27.87
C SER A 279 -11.60 -3.17 28.49
N ASN A 280 -12.62 -2.41 28.99
CA ASN A 280 -13.83 -2.97 29.55
C ASN A 280 -14.49 -3.97 28.58
N PHE A 281 -14.99 -5.09 29.07
CA PHE A 281 -15.59 -6.21 28.33
C PHE A 281 -16.64 -5.74 27.30
N ILE A 282 -17.51 -4.81 27.65
CA ILE A 282 -18.56 -4.27 26.78
C ILE A 282 -17.93 -3.54 25.57
N VAL A 283 -16.93 -2.68 25.81
CA VAL A 283 -16.24 -1.91 24.75
C VAL A 283 -15.48 -2.85 23.83
N LYS A 284 -14.85 -3.89 24.39
CA LYS A 284 -14.14 -4.91 23.61
C LYS A 284 -15.09 -5.69 22.71
N SER A 285 -16.23 -6.16 23.25
CA SER A 285 -17.23 -6.89 22.50
C SER A 285 -17.83 -6.04 21.38
N LEU A 286 -18.21 -4.80 21.66
CA LEU A 286 -18.77 -3.88 20.67
C LEU A 286 -17.79 -3.64 19.51
N LYS A 287 -16.52 -3.37 19.82
CA LYS A 287 -15.48 -3.19 18.80
C LYS A 287 -15.28 -4.45 17.95
N HIS A 288 -15.24 -5.62 18.58
CA HIS A 288 -15.12 -6.89 17.87
C HIS A 288 -16.29 -7.12 16.90
N TYR A 289 -17.52 -6.85 17.32
CA TYR A 289 -18.71 -6.95 16.44
C TYR A 289 -18.65 -5.95 15.28
N ILE A 290 -18.28 -4.70 15.52
CA ILE A 290 -18.13 -3.69 14.46
C ILE A 290 -17.07 -4.13 13.45
N GLU A 291 -15.94 -4.62 13.91
CA GLU A 291 -14.89 -5.15 13.04
C GLU A 291 -15.36 -6.35 12.22
N LEU A 292 -16.09 -7.27 12.84
CA LEU A 292 -16.66 -8.43 12.15
C LEU A 292 -17.64 -7.99 11.05
N LEU A 293 -18.55 -7.06 11.33
CA LEU A 293 -19.52 -6.53 10.37
C LEU A 293 -18.85 -5.89 9.15
N ILE A 294 -17.77 -5.14 9.36
CA ILE A 294 -17.02 -4.50 8.27
C ILE A 294 -16.29 -5.55 7.44
N ARG A 295 -15.55 -6.44 8.08
CA ARG A 295 -14.70 -7.42 7.41
C ARG A 295 -15.48 -8.54 6.71
N SER A 296 -16.69 -8.85 7.19
CA SER A 296 -17.63 -9.78 6.55
C SER A 296 -18.42 -9.15 5.40
N ASN A 297 -18.15 -7.88 5.04
CA ASN A 297 -18.83 -7.10 4.00
C ASN A 297 -20.33 -6.79 4.29
N ILE A 298 -20.81 -7.00 5.52
CA ILE A 298 -22.20 -6.71 5.90
C ILE A 298 -22.48 -5.21 5.78
N VAL A 299 -21.56 -4.35 6.20
CA VAL A 299 -21.71 -2.88 6.08
C VAL A 299 -21.88 -2.46 4.62
N SER A 300 -21.04 -2.98 3.71
CA SER A 300 -21.16 -2.70 2.27
C SER A 300 -22.48 -3.21 1.68
N SER A 301 -22.95 -4.36 2.15
CA SER A 301 -24.24 -4.94 1.72
C SER A 301 -25.42 -4.08 2.15
N LEU A 302 -25.44 -3.62 3.40
CA LEU A 302 -26.46 -2.69 3.90
C LEU A 302 -26.43 -1.34 3.17
N ALA A 303 -25.25 -0.87 2.77
CA ALA A 303 -25.14 0.35 1.96
C ALA A 303 -25.86 0.20 0.61
N ALA A 304 -25.79 -0.96 -0.04
CA ALA A 304 -26.51 -1.21 -1.28
C ALA A 304 -28.02 -1.09 -1.11
N LEU A 305 -28.58 -1.55 0.04
CA LEU A 305 -29.98 -1.37 0.37
C LEU A 305 -30.36 0.12 0.40
N PHE A 306 -29.63 0.94 1.16
CA PHE A 306 -29.91 2.37 1.25
C PHE A 306 -29.70 3.11 -0.08
N MET A 307 -28.72 2.70 -0.88
CA MET A 307 -28.50 3.26 -2.22
C MET A 307 -29.71 3.02 -3.12
N VAL A 308 -30.27 1.82 -3.11
CA VAL A 308 -31.48 1.48 -3.89
C VAL A 308 -32.67 2.32 -3.43
N LEU A 309 -32.91 2.45 -2.12
CA LEU A 309 -34.00 3.25 -1.60
C LEU A 309 -33.84 4.74 -1.97
N LEU A 310 -32.62 5.28 -1.88
CA LEU A 310 -32.31 6.63 -2.36
C LEU A 310 -32.51 6.80 -3.86
N ALA A 311 -32.13 5.80 -4.64
CA ALA A 311 -32.34 5.81 -6.09
C ALA A 311 -33.83 5.83 -6.43
N GLN A 312 -34.65 5.03 -5.75
CA GLN A 312 -36.11 5.02 -5.92
C GLN A 312 -36.73 6.38 -5.58
N LEU A 313 -36.36 6.97 -4.44
CA LEU A 313 -36.81 8.32 -4.04
C LEU A 313 -36.39 9.36 -5.10
N TYR A 314 -35.14 9.31 -5.53
CA TYR A 314 -34.62 10.22 -6.55
C TYR A 314 -35.36 10.09 -7.88
N ALA A 315 -35.71 8.87 -8.28
CA ALA A 315 -36.50 8.63 -9.46
C ALA A 315 -38.00 9.03 -9.31
N GLY A 316 -38.49 9.22 -8.08
CA GLY A 316 -39.89 9.50 -7.78
C GLY A 316 -40.80 8.27 -7.94
N ILE A 317 -40.25 7.07 -7.81
CA ILE A 317 -41.00 5.81 -7.81
C ILE A 317 -41.27 5.35 -6.38
N PRO A 318 -42.38 4.60 -6.16
CA PRO A 318 -42.69 4.08 -4.82
C PRO A 318 -41.57 3.26 -4.23
N LEU A 319 -41.33 3.46 -2.92
CA LEU A 319 -40.33 2.69 -2.19
C LEU A 319 -40.76 1.21 -2.11
N ASP A 320 -39.93 0.35 -2.65
CA ASP A 320 -40.07 -1.10 -2.54
C ASP A 320 -38.77 -1.68 -1.98
N ILE A 321 -38.79 -2.01 -0.69
CA ILE A 321 -37.64 -2.51 0.05
C ILE A 321 -37.09 -3.82 -0.53
N ARG A 322 -37.91 -4.59 -1.27
CA ARG A 322 -37.48 -5.86 -1.88
C ARG A 322 -36.29 -5.66 -2.82
N TYR A 323 -36.30 -4.59 -3.64
CA TYR A 323 -35.16 -4.23 -4.50
C TYR A 323 -33.90 -3.94 -3.68
N GLY A 324 -34.04 -3.23 -2.57
CA GLY A 324 -32.92 -2.95 -1.64
C GLY A 324 -32.34 -4.22 -1.02
N ILE A 325 -33.20 -5.14 -0.57
CA ILE A 325 -32.77 -6.43 -0.03
C ILE A 325 -32.07 -7.27 -1.10
N ILE A 326 -32.61 -7.35 -2.31
CA ILE A 326 -32.00 -8.07 -3.43
C ILE A 326 -30.59 -7.53 -3.73
N ALA A 327 -30.43 -6.21 -3.80
CA ALA A 327 -29.12 -5.58 -4.03
C ALA A 327 -28.15 -5.85 -2.86
N SER A 328 -28.63 -5.77 -1.61
CA SER A 328 -27.85 -6.08 -0.42
C SER A 328 -27.32 -7.52 -0.45
N LEU A 329 -28.19 -8.48 -0.73
CA LEU A 329 -27.81 -9.90 -0.81
C LEU A 329 -26.86 -10.15 -1.98
N TYR A 330 -27.06 -9.52 -3.13
CA TYR A 330 -26.13 -9.60 -4.25
C TYR A 330 -24.72 -9.13 -3.87
N ILE A 331 -24.59 -7.96 -3.25
CA ILE A 331 -23.29 -7.42 -2.85
C ILE A 331 -22.63 -8.32 -1.81
N PHE A 332 -23.40 -8.83 -0.83
CA PHE A 332 -22.88 -9.79 0.15
C PHE A 332 -22.30 -11.04 -0.52
N VAL A 333 -23.04 -11.66 -1.42
CA VAL A 333 -22.62 -12.86 -2.16
C VAL A 333 -21.34 -12.59 -2.95
N MET A 334 -21.35 -11.54 -3.78
CA MET A 334 -20.21 -11.26 -4.65
C MET A 334 -18.93 -10.96 -3.88
N TYR A 335 -19.01 -10.17 -2.81
CA TYR A 335 -17.84 -9.84 -2.01
C TYR A 335 -17.35 -11.03 -1.19
N SER A 336 -18.27 -11.83 -0.62
CA SER A 336 -17.89 -13.00 0.17
C SER A 336 -17.24 -14.08 -0.68
N VAL A 337 -17.81 -14.38 -1.84
CA VAL A 337 -17.24 -15.34 -2.79
C VAL A 337 -15.87 -14.86 -3.30
N ASN A 338 -15.77 -13.60 -3.73
CA ASN A 338 -14.50 -13.05 -4.20
C ASN A 338 -13.40 -13.10 -3.13
N ASN A 339 -13.70 -12.69 -1.89
CA ASN A 339 -12.73 -12.74 -0.80
C ASN A 339 -12.36 -14.19 -0.42
N TYR A 340 -13.30 -15.14 -0.52
CA TYR A 340 -13.02 -16.55 -0.29
C TYR A 340 -12.09 -17.14 -1.36
N LEU A 341 -12.31 -16.82 -2.62
CA LEU A 341 -11.46 -17.25 -3.73
C LEU A 341 -10.06 -16.60 -3.64
N ASP A 342 -9.99 -15.34 -3.28
CA ASP A 342 -8.75 -14.56 -3.15
C ASP A 342 -8.04 -14.76 -1.78
N ARG A 343 -8.50 -15.68 -0.91
CA ARG A 343 -7.98 -15.80 0.47
C ARG A 343 -6.47 -15.98 0.57
N SER A 344 -5.85 -16.72 -0.36
CA SER A 344 -4.40 -16.92 -0.38
C SER A 344 -3.60 -15.62 -0.60
N PHE A 345 -4.20 -14.64 -1.28
CA PHE A 345 -3.62 -13.31 -1.48
C PHE A 345 -3.87 -12.39 -0.28
N LEU A 346 -4.99 -12.60 0.45
CA LEU A 346 -5.32 -11.81 1.63
C LEU A 346 -4.30 -11.96 2.75
N ILE A 347 -3.61 -13.09 2.86
CA ILE A 347 -2.52 -13.32 3.83
C ILE A 347 -1.47 -12.20 3.73
N LYS A 348 -1.10 -11.81 2.51
CA LYS A 348 -0.02 -10.85 2.24
C LYS A 348 -0.50 -9.39 2.11
N SER A 349 -1.79 -9.16 1.86
CA SER A 349 -2.35 -7.82 1.69
C SER A 349 -3.18 -7.35 2.89
N ASN A 350 -3.88 -8.26 3.56
CA ASN A 350 -4.76 -7.98 4.70
C ASN A 350 -4.90 -9.23 5.59
N SER A 351 -3.91 -9.46 6.45
CA SER A 351 -3.83 -10.67 7.28
C SER A 351 -5.05 -10.87 8.20
N TYR A 352 -5.70 -9.81 8.66
CA TYR A 352 -6.88 -9.93 9.54
C TYR A 352 -8.15 -10.26 8.78
N LYS A 353 -8.33 -9.75 7.57
CA LYS A 353 -9.43 -10.17 6.70
C LYS A 353 -9.24 -11.64 6.33
N TYR A 354 -8.00 -12.06 6.06
CA TYR A 354 -7.65 -13.46 5.86
C TYR A 354 -8.07 -14.34 7.05
N GLN A 355 -7.76 -13.95 8.29
CA GLN A 355 -8.12 -14.74 9.47
C GLN A 355 -9.62 -15.00 9.57
N ILE A 356 -10.49 -14.06 9.19
CA ILE A 356 -11.92 -14.25 9.15
C ILE A 356 -12.33 -15.26 8.08
N TYR A 357 -11.78 -15.13 6.87
CA TYR A 357 -12.10 -16.05 5.77
C TYR A 357 -11.44 -17.42 5.94
N ASP A 358 -10.33 -17.51 6.64
CA ASP A 358 -9.71 -18.78 7.03
C ASP A 358 -10.54 -19.51 8.10
N LYS A 359 -10.95 -18.79 9.16
CA LYS A 359 -11.69 -19.36 10.27
C LYS A 359 -13.16 -19.60 9.96
N TYR A 360 -13.82 -18.67 9.26
CA TYR A 360 -15.27 -18.66 9.02
C TYR A 360 -15.66 -18.79 7.55
N GLY A 361 -14.71 -19.05 6.66
CA GLY A 361 -14.92 -19.02 5.20
C GLY A 361 -16.01 -19.99 4.73
N SER A 362 -16.08 -21.19 5.29
CA SER A 362 -17.14 -22.17 4.96
C SER A 362 -18.52 -21.69 5.35
N TYR A 363 -18.66 -21.04 6.53
CA TYR A 363 -19.93 -20.45 6.96
C TYR A 363 -20.33 -19.25 6.09
N LEU A 364 -19.36 -18.40 5.72
CA LEU A 364 -19.58 -17.27 4.81
C LEU A 364 -19.97 -17.74 3.40
N LEU A 365 -19.43 -18.85 2.94
CA LEU A 365 -19.82 -19.45 1.67
C LEU A 365 -21.25 -20.03 1.73
N LEU A 366 -21.58 -20.75 2.79
CA LEU A 366 -22.93 -21.28 3.00
C LEU A 366 -23.97 -20.15 3.07
N THR A 367 -23.69 -19.11 3.87
CA THR A 367 -24.57 -17.94 3.94
C THR A 367 -24.67 -17.19 2.61
N SER A 368 -23.63 -17.19 1.78
CA SER A 368 -23.66 -16.65 0.43
C SER A 368 -24.59 -17.45 -0.48
N ILE A 369 -24.56 -18.78 -0.42
CA ILE A 369 -25.49 -19.63 -1.19
C ILE A 369 -26.95 -19.37 -0.77
N LEU A 370 -27.22 -19.31 0.53
CA LEU A 370 -28.55 -19.00 1.04
C LEU A 370 -29.01 -17.59 0.63
N SER A 371 -28.10 -16.61 0.67
CA SER A 371 -28.36 -15.23 0.22
C SER A 371 -28.67 -15.16 -1.27
N PHE A 372 -27.95 -15.92 -2.09
CA PHE A 372 -28.22 -16.04 -3.52
C PHE A 372 -29.63 -16.59 -3.79
N LEU A 373 -29.98 -17.73 -3.16
CA LEU A 373 -31.31 -18.34 -3.31
C LEU A 373 -32.42 -17.41 -2.84
N THR A 374 -32.20 -16.71 -1.71
CA THR A 374 -33.16 -15.72 -1.17
C THR A 374 -33.34 -14.55 -2.13
N SER A 375 -32.24 -14.04 -2.72
CA SER A 375 -32.32 -12.93 -3.67
C SER A 375 -33.10 -13.29 -4.94
N ILE A 376 -32.91 -14.51 -5.47
CA ILE A 376 -33.68 -15.02 -6.62
C ILE A 376 -35.15 -15.21 -6.25
N TYR A 377 -35.44 -15.79 -5.09
CA TYR A 377 -36.80 -15.95 -4.59
C TYR A 377 -37.52 -14.60 -4.47
N LEU A 378 -36.90 -13.60 -3.85
CA LEU A 378 -37.46 -12.25 -3.74
C LEU A 378 -37.66 -11.59 -5.12
N ALA A 379 -36.73 -11.76 -6.03
CA ALA A 379 -36.85 -11.26 -7.40
C ALA A 379 -38.04 -11.92 -8.14
N MET A 380 -38.25 -13.23 -7.98
CA MET A 380 -39.42 -13.93 -8.53
C MET A 380 -40.74 -13.42 -7.94
N LYS A 381 -40.77 -13.06 -6.66
CA LYS A 381 -41.96 -12.45 -6.01
C LYS A 381 -42.25 -11.03 -6.51
N VAL A 382 -41.26 -10.33 -7.05
CA VAL A 382 -41.49 -9.03 -7.74
C VAL A 382 -41.97 -9.27 -9.18
N SER A 383 -41.17 -9.99 -9.98
CA SER A 383 -41.54 -10.48 -11.31
C SER A 383 -40.59 -11.58 -11.79
N PRO A 384 -41.07 -12.55 -12.60
CA PRO A 384 -40.20 -13.56 -13.21
C PRO A 384 -39.08 -12.95 -14.10
N SER A 385 -39.37 -11.87 -14.79
CA SER A 385 -38.39 -11.15 -15.62
C SER A 385 -37.27 -10.55 -14.78
N LEU A 386 -37.58 -10.06 -13.56
CA LEU A 386 -36.58 -9.56 -12.65
C LEU A 386 -35.66 -10.68 -12.15
N ALA A 387 -36.18 -11.87 -11.89
CA ALA A 387 -35.38 -13.02 -11.49
C ALA A 387 -34.38 -13.43 -12.58
N LEU A 388 -34.77 -13.36 -13.84
CA LEU A 388 -33.88 -13.59 -14.98
C LEU A 388 -32.84 -12.46 -15.11
N LEU A 389 -33.26 -11.21 -14.91
CA LEU A 389 -32.37 -10.04 -15.01
C LEU A 389 -31.26 -10.05 -13.94
N ILE A 390 -31.59 -10.45 -12.70
CA ILE A 390 -30.58 -10.49 -11.62
C ILE A 390 -29.56 -11.63 -11.79
N LEU A 391 -29.88 -12.68 -12.53
CA LEU A 391 -28.91 -13.73 -12.84
C LEU A 391 -27.74 -13.22 -13.69
N ILE A 392 -27.98 -12.24 -14.55
CA ILE A 392 -26.94 -11.67 -15.42
C ILE A 392 -25.75 -11.13 -14.59
N PRO A 393 -25.92 -10.18 -13.66
CA PRO A 393 -24.80 -9.70 -12.87
C PRO A 393 -24.19 -10.78 -11.96
N TYR A 394 -24.96 -11.78 -11.48
CA TYR A 394 -24.39 -12.91 -10.75
C TYR A 394 -23.44 -13.73 -11.62
N ILE A 395 -23.87 -14.10 -12.83
CA ILE A 395 -23.04 -14.88 -13.77
C ILE A 395 -21.77 -14.09 -14.12
N PHE A 396 -21.90 -12.82 -14.53
CA PHE A 396 -20.76 -11.98 -14.85
C PHE A 396 -19.82 -11.79 -13.66
N GLY A 397 -20.36 -11.59 -12.47
CA GLY A 397 -19.56 -11.43 -11.25
C GLY A 397 -18.82 -12.70 -10.84
N LEU A 398 -19.45 -13.89 -10.97
CA LEU A 398 -18.79 -15.17 -10.72
C LEU A 398 -17.67 -15.44 -11.74
N ILE A 399 -17.96 -15.22 -13.02
CA ILE A 399 -16.95 -15.34 -14.08
C ILE A 399 -15.78 -14.39 -13.82
N TYR A 400 -16.07 -13.14 -13.43
CA TYR A 400 -15.04 -12.16 -13.06
C TYR A 400 -14.20 -12.61 -11.85
N SER A 401 -14.80 -13.27 -10.87
CA SER A 401 -14.11 -13.71 -9.65
C SER A 401 -13.27 -14.99 -9.85
N THR A 402 -13.50 -15.74 -10.92
CA THR A 402 -12.82 -17.02 -11.18
C THR A 402 -11.57 -16.86 -12.06
N PRO A 403 -10.61 -17.82 -12.00
CA PRO A 403 -9.44 -17.83 -12.89
C PRO A 403 -9.80 -17.93 -14.40
N ILE A 404 -11.00 -18.42 -14.73
CA ILE A 404 -11.43 -18.72 -16.11
C ILE A 404 -11.24 -17.55 -17.08
N ILE A 405 -11.65 -16.34 -16.67
CA ILE A 405 -11.43 -15.15 -17.52
C ILE A 405 -9.99 -14.69 -17.47
N LYS A 406 -9.29 -14.82 -16.34
CA LYS A 406 -7.85 -14.50 -16.29
C LYS A 406 -7.11 -15.32 -17.34
N ASP A 407 -7.39 -16.60 -17.45
CA ASP A 407 -6.77 -17.48 -18.42
C ASP A 407 -7.22 -17.17 -19.85
N ALA A 408 -8.51 -16.90 -20.06
CA ALA A 408 -9.05 -16.48 -21.37
C ALA A 408 -8.49 -15.14 -21.86
N VAL A 409 -8.35 -14.14 -20.98
CA VAL A 409 -7.75 -12.83 -21.28
C VAL A 409 -6.25 -12.96 -21.56
N ILE A 410 -5.57 -13.94 -20.95
CA ILE A 410 -4.18 -14.29 -21.28
C ILE A 410 -4.08 -14.85 -22.70
N ILE A 411 -5.01 -15.71 -23.10
CA ILE A 411 -5.09 -16.28 -24.47
C ILE A 411 -5.30 -15.21 -25.54
N ILE A 412 -6.13 -14.20 -25.26
CA ILE A 412 -6.40 -13.07 -26.18
C ILE A 412 -5.20 -12.13 -26.33
N ASN A 413 -4.19 -12.28 -25.47
CA ASN A 413 -2.91 -11.53 -25.46
C ASN A 413 -3.05 -10.00 -25.56
N SER A 414 -4.14 -9.44 -25.01
CA SER A 414 -4.39 -8.00 -24.98
C SER A 414 -4.03 -7.43 -23.61
N ASP A 415 -2.90 -6.74 -23.52
CA ASP A 415 -2.47 -6.05 -22.28
C ASP A 415 -3.51 -5.03 -21.80
N LEU A 416 -4.24 -4.42 -22.72
CA LEU A 416 -5.27 -3.44 -22.41
C LEU A 416 -6.47 -4.10 -21.72
N LEU A 417 -6.92 -5.26 -22.20
CA LEU A 417 -8.01 -6.02 -21.60
C LEU A 417 -7.63 -6.56 -20.23
N LYS A 418 -6.37 -7.06 -20.04
CA LYS A 418 -5.85 -7.49 -18.73
C LYS A 418 -5.89 -6.35 -17.73
N LYS A 419 -5.42 -5.17 -18.12
CA LYS A 419 -5.40 -3.97 -17.28
C LYS A 419 -6.81 -3.51 -16.95
N PHE A 420 -7.72 -3.46 -17.92
CA PHE A 420 -9.12 -3.07 -17.71
C PHE A 420 -9.85 -4.04 -16.78
N TYR A 421 -9.67 -5.35 -16.97
CA TYR A 421 -10.26 -6.39 -16.14
C TYR A 421 -9.82 -6.27 -14.66
N ASN A 422 -8.55 -5.99 -14.40
CA ASN A 422 -8.03 -5.85 -13.05
C ASN A 422 -8.42 -4.53 -12.36
N THR A 423 -9.05 -3.59 -13.10
CA THR A 423 -9.54 -2.34 -12.51
C THR A 423 -10.88 -2.54 -11.81
N LYS A 424 -11.14 -1.77 -10.77
CA LYS A 424 -12.42 -1.78 -10.02
C LYS A 424 -13.61 -1.18 -10.81
N ILE A 425 -13.40 -0.85 -12.08
CA ILE A 425 -14.47 -0.40 -13.00
C ILE A 425 -15.56 -1.47 -13.12
N VAL A 426 -15.18 -2.73 -13.32
CA VAL A 426 -16.13 -3.86 -13.42
C VAL A 426 -16.96 -3.99 -12.14
N THR A 427 -16.33 -3.85 -10.97
CA THR A 427 -17.05 -3.84 -9.69
C THR A 427 -18.03 -2.68 -9.60
N GLY A 428 -17.62 -1.46 -10.00
CA GLY A 428 -18.49 -0.27 -10.05
C GLY A 428 -19.69 -0.46 -10.99
N LEU A 429 -19.50 -1.08 -12.16
CA LEU A 429 -20.57 -1.42 -13.09
C LEU A 429 -21.54 -2.46 -12.50
N GLY A 430 -21.04 -3.47 -11.79
CA GLY A 430 -21.89 -4.44 -11.09
C GLY A 430 -22.81 -3.77 -10.06
N TRP A 431 -22.28 -2.81 -9.28
CA TRP A 431 -23.10 -2.00 -8.37
C TRP A 431 -24.13 -1.17 -9.12
N LEU A 432 -23.75 -0.52 -10.22
CA LEU A 432 -24.65 0.28 -11.03
C LEU A 432 -25.87 -0.53 -11.51
N VAL A 433 -25.65 -1.76 -11.95
CA VAL A 433 -26.72 -2.66 -12.40
C VAL A 433 -27.72 -2.91 -11.27
N VAL A 434 -27.26 -3.30 -10.08
CA VAL A 434 -28.18 -3.67 -9.00
C VAL A 434 -28.79 -2.47 -8.27
N VAL A 435 -28.11 -1.31 -8.25
CA VAL A 435 -28.60 -0.11 -7.56
C VAL A 435 -29.50 0.75 -8.44
N ILE A 436 -29.26 0.81 -9.74
CA ILE A 436 -29.97 1.71 -10.68
C ILE A 436 -30.77 0.93 -11.72
N PHE A 437 -30.11 0.07 -12.52
CA PHE A 437 -30.79 -0.56 -13.63
C PHE A 437 -31.95 -1.47 -13.20
N ILE A 438 -31.73 -2.31 -12.19
CA ILE A 438 -32.75 -3.26 -11.70
C ILE A 438 -33.95 -2.54 -11.09
N PRO A 439 -33.84 -1.58 -10.15
CA PRO A 439 -35.00 -0.89 -9.60
C PRO A 439 -35.76 0.01 -10.61
N TYR A 440 -35.06 0.53 -11.63
CA TYR A 440 -35.65 1.41 -12.63
C TYR A 440 -36.23 0.66 -13.86
N PHE A 441 -35.90 -0.62 -13.99
CA PHE A 441 -36.32 -1.42 -15.16
C PHE A 441 -37.82 -1.44 -15.35
N GLY A 442 -38.28 -1.07 -16.56
CA GLY A 442 -39.68 -1.04 -16.92
C GLY A 442 -40.53 0.04 -16.23
N LYS A 443 -39.93 1.03 -15.56
CA LYS A 443 -40.63 2.08 -14.79
C LYS A 443 -40.81 3.40 -15.54
N GLY A 444 -40.37 3.50 -16.80
CA GLY A 444 -40.55 4.73 -17.60
C GLY A 444 -39.76 5.93 -17.07
N ILE A 445 -38.62 5.70 -16.41
CA ILE A 445 -37.81 6.75 -15.84
C ILE A 445 -37.11 7.55 -16.93
N PRO A 446 -37.09 8.91 -16.86
CA PRO A 446 -36.36 9.75 -17.80
C PRO A 446 -34.89 9.41 -17.84
N TRP A 447 -34.26 9.42 -19.02
CA TRP A 447 -32.86 9.04 -19.20
C TRP A 447 -31.89 9.96 -18.42
N GLU A 448 -32.25 11.23 -18.20
CA GLU A 448 -31.48 12.20 -17.41
C GLU A 448 -31.37 11.74 -15.95
N ILE A 449 -32.44 11.17 -15.40
CA ILE A 449 -32.43 10.61 -14.04
C ILE A 449 -31.54 9.36 -13.96
N TYR A 450 -31.61 8.47 -14.99
CA TYR A 450 -30.69 7.35 -15.10
C TYR A 450 -29.25 7.81 -15.13
N LEU A 451 -28.94 8.81 -15.96
CA LEU A 451 -27.58 9.34 -16.12
C LEU A 451 -27.07 9.96 -14.81
N SER A 452 -27.86 10.83 -14.18
CA SER A 452 -27.42 11.52 -12.98
C SER A 452 -27.24 10.59 -11.78
N ALA A 453 -28.23 9.74 -11.50
CA ALA A 453 -28.14 8.75 -10.41
C ALA A 453 -27.05 7.71 -10.70
N GLY A 454 -27.01 7.21 -11.94
CA GLY A 454 -26.01 6.23 -12.36
C GLY A 454 -24.58 6.74 -12.23
N LEU A 455 -24.30 7.95 -12.74
CA LEU A 455 -22.98 8.55 -12.64
C LEU A 455 -22.60 8.83 -11.19
N PHE A 456 -23.54 9.35 -10.37
CA PHE A 456 -23.30 9.63 -8.97
C PHE A 456 -22.91 8.36 -8.19
N PHE A 457 -23.76 7.32 -8.22
CA PHE A 457 -23.52 6.09 -7.46
C PHE A 457 -22.33 5.28 -8.01
N PHE A 458 -22.12 5.31 -9.34
CA PHE A 458 -20.91 4.71 -9.92
C PHE A 458 -19.64 5.36 -9.36
N VAL A 459 -19.55 6.70 -9.42
CA VAL A 459 -18.38 7.43 -8.94
C VAL A 459 -18.21 7.24 -7.44
N PHE A 460 -19.29 7.27 -6.66
CA PHE A 460 -19.27 7.04 -5.23
C PHE A 460 -18.63 5.66 -4.88
N VAL A 461 -19.11 4.59 -5.51
CA VAL A 461 -18.59 3.23 -5.29
C VAL A 461 -17.17 3.08 -5.84
N PHE A 462 -16.91 3.62 -7.02
CA PHE A 462 -15.61 3.53 -7.67
C PHE A 462 -14.50 4.21 -6.86
N ILE A 463 -14.75 5.43 -6.37
CA ILE A 463 -13.78 6.15 -5.52
C ILE A 463 -13.51 5.40 -4.21
N ARG A 464 -14.54 4.80 -3.58
CA ARG A 464 -14.33 3.93 -2.42
C ARG A 464 -13.32 2.81 -2.72
N HIS A 465 -13.51 2.12 -3.84
CA HIS A 465 -12.60 1.03 -4.21
C HIS A 465 -11.19 1.51 -4.52
N LEU A 466 -11.05 2.67 -5.18
CA LEU A 466 -9.74 3.29 -5.41
C LEU A 466 -9.02 3.63 -4.10
N ILE A 467 -9.75 4.13 -3.09
CA ILE A 467 -9.17 4.41 -1.78
C ILE A 467 -8.64 3.13 -1.11
N ILE A 468 -9.34 1.99 -1.26
CA ILE A 468 -8.89 0.68 -0.79
C ILE A 468 -7.65 0.21 -1.58
N ASP A 469 -7.65 0.37 -2.91
CA ASP A 469 -6.50 0.02 -3.75
C ASP A 469 -5.25 0.87 -3.39
N PHE A 470 -5.41 2.14 -2.99
CA PHE A 470 -4.29 2.93 -2.47
C PHE A 470 -3.72 2.34 -1.18
N ALA A 471 -4.56 1.82 -0.29
CA ALA A 471 -4.11 1.15 0.92
C ALA A 471 -3.31 -0.13 0.63
N ALA A 472 -3.73 -0.89 -0.38
CA ALA A 472 -3.11 -2.13 -0.81
C ALA A 472 -1.92 -1.93 -1.78
N PHE A 473 -1.69 -0.71 -2.29
CA PHE A 473 -0.77 -0.39 -3.39
C PHE A 473 0.61 -1.06 -3.29
N GLN A 474 1.24 -1.02 -2.09
CA GLN A 474 2.57 -1.60 -1.92
C GLN A 474 2.55 -3.13 -2.00
N GLY A 475 1.51 -3.76 -1.45
CA GLY A 475 1.30 -5.20 -1.53
C GLY A 475 1.00 -5.64 -2.96
N ASP A 476 0.06 -4.96 -3.61
CA ASP A 476 -0.34 -5.24 -5.00
C ASP A 476 0.85 -5.11 -5.96
N LEU A 477 1.68 -4.07 -5.76
CA LEU A 477 2.89 -3.87 -6.55
C LEU A 477 3.83 -5.08 -6.49
N ILE A 478 4.15 -5.57 -5.28
CA ILE A 478 5.09 -6.67 -5.08
C ILE A 478 4.49 -8.01 -5.52
N LEU A 479 3.18 -8.20 -5.30
CA LEU A 479 2.44 -9.38 -5.73
C LEU A 479 2.20 -9.40 -7.25
N GLY A 480 2.48 -8.29 -7.97
CA GLY A 480 2.23 -8.15 -9.41
C GLY A 480 0.75 -8.07 -9.75
N ARG A 481 -0.06 -7.50 -8.87
CA ARG A 481 -1.44 -7.20 -9.18
C ARG A 481 -1.53 -5.90 -9.98
N ASP A 482 -2.15 -5.98 -11.13
CA ASP A 482 -2.48 -4.81 -11.94
C ASP A 482 -3.72 -4.13 -11.35
N THR A 483 -3.50 -3.06 -10.58
CA THR A 483 -4.56 -2.16 -10.13
C THR A 483 -4.37 -0.79 -10.81
N LEU A 484 -5.38 0.07 -10.77
CA LEU A 484 -5.22 1.42 -11.34
C LEU A 484 -4.02 2.18 -10.75
N PRO A 485 -3.79 2.16 -9.42
CA PRO A 485 -2.61 2.80 -8.84
C PRO A 485 -1.27 2.18 -9.29
N THR A 486 -1.20 0.86 -9.50
CA THR A 486 0.03 0.21 -9.98
C THR A 486 0.29 0.50 -11.46
N TRP A 487 -0.76 0.64 -12.26
CA TRP A 487 -0.67 0.92 -13.69
C TRP A 487 -0.38 2.38 -14.02
N LEU A 488 -1.24 3.32 -13.53
CA LEU A 488 -1.17 4.74 -13.90
C LEU A 488 -0.33 5.57 -12.91
N GLY A 489 0.08 4.96 -11.80
CA GLY A 489 0.71 5.65 -10.67
C GLY A 489 -0.30 6.39 -9.79
N VAL A 490 -0.03 6.38 -8.49
CA VAL A 490 -0.94 6.91 -7.46
C VAL A 490 -1.31 8.37 -7.68
N LYS A 491 -0.35 9.23 -8.08
CA LYS A 491 -0.62 10.67 -8.33
C LYS A 491 -1.61 10.90 -9.46
N SER A 492 -1.47 10.14 -10.56
CA SER A 492 -2.37 10.23 -11.71
C SER A 492 -3.77 9.77 -11.35
N VAL A 493 -3.89 8.66 -10.61
CA VAL A 493 -5.20 8.13 -10.19
C VAL A 493 -5.91 9.07 -9.23
N ILE A 494 -5.20 9.72 -8.30
CA ILE A 494 -5.79 10.75 -7.44
C ILE A 494 -6.31 11.94 -8.27
N LYS A 495 -5.55 12.39 -9.29
CA LYS A 495 -6.00 13.46 -10.18
C LYS A 495 -7.27 13.07 -10.96
N ILE A 496 -7.29 11.86 -11.51
CA ILE A 496 -8.46 11.29 -12.20
C ILE A 496 -9.65 11.22 -11.22
N SER A 497 -9.43 10.79 -9.97
CA SER A 497 -10.48 10.72 -8.95
C SER A 497 -11.12 12.10 -8.69
N TYR A 498 -10.33 13.16 -8.58
CA TYR A 498 -10.87 14.53 -8.42
C TYR A 498 -11.64 15.00 -9.64
N ILE A 499 -11.18 14.69 -10.86
CA ILE A 499 -11.91 15.01 -12.10
C ILE A 499 -13.27 14.31 -12.12
N LEU A 500 -13.32 13.02 -11.79
CA LEU A 500 -14.56 12.24 -11.74
C LEU A 500 -15.53 12.76 -10.68
N ILE A 501 -15.02 13.07 -9.47
CA ILE A 501 -15.79 13.68 -8.39
C ILE A 501 -16.42 15.01 -8.87
N PHE A 502 -15.62 15.88 -9.45
CA PHE A 502 -16.07 17.19 -9.91
C PHE A 502 -17.13 17.08 -11.02
N ALA A 503 -16.83 16.30 -12.06
CA ALA A 503 -17.73 16.12 -13.20
C ALA A 503 -19.07 15.48 -12.77
N SER A 504 -19.04 14.42 -11.95
CA SER A 504 -20.27 13.78 -11.45
C SER A 504 -21.10 14.72 -10.57
N SER A 505 -20.44 15.56 -9.74
CA SER A 505 -21.12 16.52 -8.88
C SER A 505 -21.85 17.60 -9.69
N ILE A 506 -21.24 18.11 -10.76
CA ILE A 506 -21.87 19.09 -11.65
C ILE A 506 -23.10 18.50 -12.34
N VAL A 507 -22.94 17.32 -12.95
CA VAL A 507 -24.04 16.64 -13.66
C VAL A 507 -25.20 16.34 -12.71
N PHE A 508 -24.88 15.76 -11.54
CA PHE A 508 -25.87 15.42 -10.53
C PHE A 508 -26.63 16.66 -10.02
N THR A 509 -25.91 17.74 -9.70
CA THR A 509 -26.51 18.99 -9.23
C THR A 509 -27.39 19.63 -10.29
N GLY A 510 -26.88 19.77 -11.52
CA GLY A 510 -27.62 20.39 -12.63
C GLY A 510 -28.93 19.67 -12.92
N ILE A 511 -28.89 18.33 -13.04
CA ILE A 511 -30.10 17.52 -13.30
C ILE A 511 -31.05 17.53 -12.09
N SER A 512 -30.51 17.46 -10.85
CA SER A 512 -31.33 17.52 -9.63
C SER A 512 -32.11 18.84 -9.52
N ILE A 513 -31.51 19.97 -9.86
CA ILE A 513 -32.17 21.27 -9.88
C ILE A 513 -33.22 21.31 -11.00
N ALA A 514 -32.86 20.93 -12.23
CA ALA A 514 -33.75 20.93 -13.37
C ALA A 514 -34.99 20.02 -13.18
N ALA A 515 -34.82 18.90 -12.47
CA ALA A 515 -35.89 17.98 -12.14
C ALA A 515 -36.70 18.35 -10.88
N GLY A 516 -36.43 19.51 -10.23
CA GLY A 516 -37.10 19.91 -8.99
C GLY A 516 -36.73 19.04 -7.75
N LYS A 517 -35.59 18.35 -7.81
CA LYS A 517 -35.11 17.39 -6.80
C LYS A 517 -33.92 17.91 -6.01
N SER A 518 -33.87 19.22 -5.76
CA SER A 518 -32.73 19.91 -5.15
C SER A 518 -32.32 19.38 -3.77
N ILE A 519 -33.25 18.80 -3.01
CA ILE A 519 -32.95 18.18 -1.71
C ILE A 519 -31.90 17.07 -1.81
N PHE A 520 -31.82 16.37 -2.94
CA PHE A 520 -30.85 15.30 -3.15
C PHE A 520 -29.40 15.81 -3.29
N ILE A 521 -29.20 17.13 -3.47
CA ILE A 521 -27.85 17.74 -3.50
C ILE A 521 -27.10 17.46 -2.19
N ILE A 522 -27.80 17.21 -1.08
CA ILE A 522 -27.19 16.79 0.19
C ILE A 522 -26.32 15.53 0.05
N LEU A 523 -26.58 14.67 -0.93
CA LEU A 523 -25.75 13.48 -1.22
C LEU A 523 -24.30 13.84 -1.60
N LEU A 524 -24.06 15.08 -2.06
CA LEU A 524 -22.69 15.54 -2.34
C LEU A 524 -21.80 15.56 -1.09
N LEU A 525 -22.36 15.57 0.11
CA LEU A 525 -21.60 15.40 1.35
C LEU A 525 -20.82 14.07 1.35
N CYS A 526 -21.39 13.01 0.79
CA CYS A 526 -20.73 11.71 0.67
C CYS A 526 -19.53 11.77 -0.30
N ILE A 527 -19.67 12.49 -1.40
CA ILE A 527 -18.58 12.69 -2.38
C ILE A 527 -17.49 13.60 -1.78
N LEU A 528 -17.88 14.67 -1.09
CA LEU A 528 -16.94 15.55 -0.39
C LEU A 528 -16.13 14.79 0.68
N TYR A 529 -16.78 13.91 1.42
CA TYR A 529 -16.09 13.04 2.40
C TYR A 529 -14.95 12.25 1.75
N TYR A 530 -15.18 11.62 0.59
CA TYR A 530 -14.13 10.90 -0.13
C TYR A 530 -13.04 11.84 -0.69
N ALA A 531 -13.41 13.03 -1.15
CA ALA A 531 -12.43 14.02 -1.58
C ALA A 531 -11.47 14.43 -0.44
N LEU A 532 -11.99 14.59 0.77
CA LEU A 532 -11.20 14.88 1.97
C LEU A 532 -10.29 13.69 2.36
N LEU A 533 -10.78 12.46 2.25
CA LEU A 533 -9.96 11.27 2.47
C LEU A 533 -8.82 11.16 1.45
N LEU A 534 -9.08 11.39 0.16
CA LEU A 534 -8.04 11.42 -0.87
C LEU A 534 -6.95 12.45 -0.58
N LYS A 535 -7.34 13.65 -0.13
CA LYS A 535 -6.40 14.70 0.30
C LYS A 535 -5.53 14.24 1.48
N LYS A 536 -6.11 13.53 2.44
CA LYS A 536 -5.38 12.97 3.58
C LYS A 536 -4.40 11.88 3.14
N ILE A 537 -4.82 10.96 2.27
CA ILE A 537 -3.99 9.88 1.70
C ILE A 537 -2.77 10.46 0.97
N GLN A 538 -2.98 11.51 0.18
CA GLN A 538 -1.90 12.17 -0.56
C GLN A 538 -0.80 12.73 0.38
N LYS A 539 -1.17 13.14 1.61
CA LYS A 539 -0.23 13.69 2.61
C LYS A 539 0.52 12.62 3.40
N THR A 540 0.03 11.39 3.46
CA THR A 540 0.55 10.32 4.35
C THR A 540 1.44 9.30 3.65
N ASP A 541 1.95 9.60 2.45
CA ASP A 541 2.77 8.67 1.63
C ASP A 541 2.13 7.26 1.49
N TYR A 542 0.79 7.21 1.50
CA TYR A 542 -0.01 6.00 1.27
C TYR A 542 0.13 4.89 2.33
N LEU A 543 0.68 5.19 3.51
CA LEU A 543 0.64 4.29 4.66
C LEU A 543 -0.75 4.38 5.30
N ILE A 544 -1.66 3.55 4.82
CA ILE A 544 -3.02 3.47 5.31
C ILE A 544 -3.13 2.21 6.15
N SER A 545 -3.46 2.35 7.44
CA SER A 545 -3.78 1.21 8.30
C SER A 545 -5.20 0.73 8.01
N LEU A 546 -5.52 -0.51 8.37
CA LEU A 546 -6.86 -1.11 8.27
C LEU A 546 -7.97 -0.34 9.01
N ARG A 547 -7.61 0.57 9.92
CA ARG A 547 -8.57 1.55 10.49
C ARG A 547 -9.21 2.43 9.41
N TYR A 548 -8.60 2.56 8.25
CA TYR A 548 -9.19 3.30 7.15
C TYR A 548 -10.33 2.57 6.47
N GLU A 549 -10.40 1.21 6.48
CA GLU A 549 -11.62 0.53 6.00
C GLU A 549 -12.83 0.98 6.81
N PHE A 550 -12.71 1.05 8.15
CA PHE A 550 -13.76 1.61 9.00
C PHE A 550 -14.08 3.06 8.63
N VAL A 551 -13.05 3.91 8.52
CA VAL A 551 -13.24 5.33 8.17
C VAL A 551 -13.83 5.48 6.76
N ILE A 552 -13.43 4.64 5.79
CA ILE A 552 -14.01 4.65 4.44
C ILE A 552 -15.50 4.27 4.50
N ASP A 553 -15.85 3.24 5.26
CA ASP A 553 -17.20 2.70 5.36
C ASP A 553 -18.13 3.54 6.26
N LEU A 554 -17.60 4.48 7.09
CA LEU A 554 -18.38 5.51 7.75
C LEU A 554 -19.22 6.33 6.76
N ASN A 555 -18.74 6.49 5.53
CA ASN A 555 -19.49 7.16 4.46
C ASN A 555 -20.80 6.43 4.10
N TYR A 556 -20.85 5.13 4.28
CA TYR A 556 -22.08 4.35 4.12
C TYR A 556 -23.12 4.64 5.23
N ILE A 557 -22.63 4.90 6.44
CA ILE A 557 -23.49 5.33 7.55
C ILE A 557 -24.02 6.74 7.28
N LEU A 558 -23.17 7.64 6.79
CA LEU A 558 -23.60 8.98 6.37
C LEU A 558 -24.69 8.91 5.30
N LEU A 559 -24.52 8.04 4.30
CA LEU A 559 -25.52 7.81 3.25
C LEU A 559 -26.86 7.33 3.80
N ALA A 560 -26.85 6.41 4.79
CA ALA A 560 -28.06 5.96 5.48
C ALA A 560 -28.72 7.10 6.26
N VAL A 561 -27.95 7.92 6.97
CA VAL A 561 -28.49 9.12 7.68
C VAL A 561 -29.14 10.08 6.71
N ILE A 562 -28.51 10.35 5.56
CA ILE A 562 -29.07 11.20 4.51
C ILE A 562 -30.39 10.63 3.97
N PHE A 563 -30.51 9.31 3.80
CA PHE A 563 -31.76 8.67 3.42
C PHE A 563 -32.89 9.04 4.39
N PHE A 564 -32.68 8.91 5.69
CA PHE A 564 -33.69 9.26 6.69
C PHE A 564 -34.03 10.77 6.66
N ILE A 565 -33.02 11.64 6.53
CA ILE A 565 -33.25 13.09 6.44
C ILE A 565 -34.16 13.41 5.23
N ILE A 566 -33.88 12.86 4.06
CA ILE A 566 -34.67 13.09 2.86
C ILE A 566 -36.10 12.55 3.06
N THR A 567 -36.24 11.34 3.61
CA THR A 567 -37.55 10.71 3.81
C THR A 567 -38.41 11.53 4.79
N PHE A 568 -37.86 11.96 5.91
CA PHE A 568 -38.60 12.79 6.88
C PHE A 568 -38.92 14.19 6.38
N SER A 569 -38.12 14.74 5.45
CA SER A 569 -38.40 16.06 4.87
C SER A 569 -39.48 16.03 3.78
N GLN A 570 -39.82 14.84 3.26
CA GLN A 570 -40.86 14.65 2.24
C GLN A 570 -42.18 14.12 2.85
N ALA A 571 -42.15 13.68 4.11
CA ALA A 571 -43.35 13.32 4.89
C ALA A 571 -43.99 14.55 5.52
#